data_4f2c3d117fac8e33fb893df9e682e9f1
#
_entry.id   4f2c3d117fac8e33fb893df9e682e9f1
#
_cell.length_a   1.000
_cell.length_b   1.000
_cell.length_c   1.000
_cell.angle_alpha   90.00
_cell.angle_beta   90.00
_cell.angle_gamma   90.00
#
_symmetry.space_group_name_H-M   'P 1'
#
loop_
_entity.id
_entity.type
_entity.pdbx_description
1 polymer ?
#
loop_
_entity_poly.entity_id
_entity_poly.type
_entity_poly.pdbx_seq_one_letter_code
_entity_poly.pdbx_strand_id
1 'polypeptide(L)'
;MEDFQLELVTVKDIKDVTRIEYAAYGIKTKYPSATSYKNRNYLRFYYNTNRNNYYKIMIDHQVVGTVLLCVNKHSTTLYHIALDTLYRSLGYGSKILQDLLAKSNKLRVTVPYGHVDLLHWYQRKGFTIDSIIISKYASYWKDENIINPGKAWVLTYKEKSL
;
A
#
# COMPACT_ATOMS: atom_id res chain seq x y z
N MET A 1 16.40 13.75 -6.24
CA MET A 1 15.24 13.19 -5.51
C MET A 1 15.33 13.65 -4.06
N GLU A 2 14.29 14.30 -3.58
CA GLU A 2 14.22 14.72 -2.19
C GLU A 2 14.04 13.52 -1.25
N ASP A 3 14.51 13.68 -0.02
CA ASP A 3 14.33 12.65 0.99
C ASP A 3 12.88 12.56 1.44
N PHE A 4 12.45 11.35 1.75
CA PHE A 4 11.14 11.09 2.31
C PHE A 4 11.23 10.61 3.76
N GLN A 5 10.16 10.78 4.50
CA GLN A 5 9.98 10.24 5.84
C GLN A 5 8.63 9.54 5.93
N LEU A 6 8.58 8.46 6.71
CA LEU A 6 7.34 7.76 7.03
C LEU A 6 6.93 8.14 8.46
N GLU A 7 5.73 8.69 8.60
CA GLU A 7 5.14 9.05 9.88
C GLU A 7 3.77 8.42 10.02
N LEU A 8 3.38 8.02 11.23
CA LEU A 8 2.06 7.45 11.46
C LEU A 8 0.96 8.45 11.12
N VAL A 9 -0.05 7.98 10.41
CA VAL A 9 -1.25 8.76 10.08
C VAL A 9 -2.02 9.09 11.36
N THR A 10 -2.42 10.34 11.51
CA THR A 10 -3.29 10.80 12.59
C THR A 10 -4.64 11.28 12.05
N VAL A 11 -5.56 11.55 12.94
CA VAL A 11 -6.89 12.08 12.58
C VAL A 11 -6.79 13.36 11.75
N LYS A 12 -5.76 14.16 11.98
CA LYS A 12 -5.51 15.41 11.22
C LYS A 12 -5.17 15.17 9.76
N ASP A 13 -4.68 13.99 9.44
CA ASP A 13 -4.20 13.63 8.10
C ASP A 13 -5.30 13.06 7.19
N ILE A 14 -6.49 12.79 7.72
CA ILE A 14 -7.57 12.09 7.00
C ILE A 14 -7.89 12.74 5.66
N LYS A 15 -7.95 14.05 5.62
CA LYS A 15 -8.28 14.79 4.39
C LYS A 15 -7.24 14.60 3.30
N ASP A 16 -5.96 14.73 3.65
CA ASP A 16 -4.85 14.57 2.70
C ASP A 16 -4.72 13.12 2.24
N VAL A 17 -4.80 12.18 3.18
CA VAL A 17 -4.73 10.74 2.90
C VAL A 17 -5.85 10.32 1.94
N THR A 18 -7.07 10.77 2.19
CA THR A 18 -8.22 10.45 1.33
C THR A 18 -8.03 11.01 -0.07
N ARG A 19 -7.59 12.25 -0.18
CA ARG A 19 -7.31 12.88 -1.48
C ARG A 19 -6.27 12.09 -2.27
N ILE A 20 -5.19 11.69 -1.62
CA ILE A 20 -4.10 10.94 -2.26
C ILE A 20 -4.58 9.57 -2.73
N GLU A 21 -5.31 8.85 -1.91
CA GLU A 21 -5.80 7.53 -2.26
C GLU A 21 -6.86 7.57 -3.37
N TYR A 22 -7.72 8.58 -3.39
CA TYR A 22 -8.61 8.82 -4.52
C TYR A 22 -7.82 9.02 -5.81
N ALA A 23 -6.78 9.84 -5.77
CA ALA A 23 -5.95 10.08 -6.95
C ALA A 23 -5.17 8.83 -7.38
N ALA A 24 -4.73 8.00 -6.41
CA ALA A 24 -3.97 6.78 -6.67
C ALA A 24 -4.81 5.67 -7.29
N TYR A 25 -6.03 5.49 -6.80
CA TYR A 25 -6.90 4.37 -7.20
C TYR A 25 -7.98 4.77 -8.22
N GLY A 26 -8.15 6.06 -8.46
CA GLY A 26 -9.13 6.61 -9.38
C GLY A 26 -10.55 6.69 -8.79
N ILE A 27 -11.37 7.51 -9.41
CA ILE A 27 -12.77 7.75 -8.97
C ILE A 27 -13.62 6.48 -9.11
N LYS A 28 -13.25 5.58 -10.01
CA LYS A 28 -13.99 4.33 -10.27
C LYS A 28 -13.75 3.26 -9.22
N THR A 29 -12.68 3.36 -8.44
CA THR A 29 -12.41 2.39 -7.39
C THR A 29 -13.21 2.75 -6.15
N LYS A 30 -14.04 1.83 -5.68
CA LYS A 30 -14.72 1.97 -4.39
C LYS A 30 -13.83 1.41 -3.27
N TYR A 31 -12.62 1.90 -3.22
CA TYR A 31 -11.66 1.48 -2.24
C TYR A 31 -11.99 2.10 -0.87
N PRO A 32 -12.05 1.33 0.23
CA PRO A 32 -12.50 1.88 1.51
C PRO A 32 -11.63 3.00 2.07
N SER A 33 -10.34 2.96 1.85
CA SER A 33 -9.48 4.05 2.28
C SER A 33 -9.75 5.33 1.50
N ALA A 34 -10.10 5.22 0.22
CA ALA A 34 -10.56 6.37 -0.55
C ALA A 34 -11.89 6.95 -0.03
N THR A 35 -12.68 6.16 0.67
CA THR A 35 -13.91 6.60 1.34
C THR A 35 -13.74 6.80 2.84
N SER A 36 -12.55 6.58 3.37
CA SER A 36 -12.25 6.64 4.81
C SER A 36 -12.56 8.00 5.43
N TYR A 37 -12.44 9.05 4.65
CA TYR A 37 -12.86 10.39 5.02
C TYR A 37 -14.32 10.44 5.47
N LYS A 38 -15.21 9.66 4.83
CA LYS A 38 -16.62 9.51 5.22
C LYS A 38 -16.83 8.36 6.20
N ASN A 39 -15.90 7.43 6.27
CA ASN A 39 -15.99 6.25 7.12
C ASN A 39 -14.86 6.24 8.16
N ARG A 40 -15.02 7.04 9.22
CA ARG A 40 -14.06 7.13 10.32
C ARG A 40 -13.77 5.78 10.99
N ASN A 41 -14.69 4.84 10.93
CA ASN A 41 -14.51 3.50 11.50
C ASN A 41 -13.46 2.68 10.77
N TYR A 42 -13.32 2.90 9.47
CA TYR A 42 -12.31 2.21 8.67
C TYR A 42 -10.88 2.64 9.04
N LEU A 43 -10.67 3.95 9.18
CA LEU A 43 -9.37 4.46 9.63
C LEU A 43 -9.05 4.00 11.06
N ARG A 44 -10.05 3.97 11.94
CA ARG A 44 -9.89 3.42 13.29
C ARG A 44 -9.45 1.96 13.26
N PHE A 45 -10.01 1.17 12.36
CA PHE A 45 -9.65 -0.23 12.23
C PHE A 45 -8.15 -0.41 11.93
N TYR A 46 -7.61 0.35 10.98
CA TYR A 46 -6.19 0.28 10.66
C TYR A 46 -5.29 0.97 11.68
N TYR A 47 -5.74 2.07 12.20
CA TYR A 47 -4.97 2.89 13.13
C TYR A 47 -4.83 2.25 14.53
N ASN A 48 -5.86 1.55 15.00
CA ASN A 48 -5.92 1.02 16.36
C ASN A 48 -5.51 -0.45 16.49
N THR A 49 -5.09 -1.14 15.41
CA THR A 49 -4.61 -2.51 15.54
C THR A 49 -3.11 -2.50 15.86
N ASN A 50 -2.70 -3.29 16.87
CA ASN A 50 -1.28 -3.42 17.26
C ASN A 50 -0.37 -3.95 16.15
N ARG A 51 -0.93 -4.41 15.04
CA ARG A 51 -0.22 -5.04 13.93
C ARG A 51 -0.18 -4.18 12.67
N ASN A 52 -1.16 -3.30 12.47
CA ASN A 52 -1.24 -2.49 11.27
C ASN A 52 -0.64 -1.12 11.52
N ASN A 53 0.32 -0.77 10.69
CA ASN A 53 0.96 0.53 10.68
C ASN A 53 0.55 1.27 9.41
N TYR A 54 -0.21 2.33 9.57
CA TYR A 54 -0.64 3.21 8.49
C TYR A 54 0.20 4.48 8.50
N TYR A 55 1.09 4.59 7.52
CA TYR A 55 2.02 5.70 7.42
C TYR A 55 1.62 6.67 6.33
N LYS A 56 1.84 7.96 6.59
CA LYS A 56 1.91 8.98 5.55
C LYS A 56 3.36 9.12 5.10
N ILE A 57 3.52 9.39 3.82
CA ILE A 57 4.81 9.70 3.21
C ILE A 57 4.95 11.22 3.22
N MET A 58 6.00 11.71 3.87
CA MET A 58 6.29 13.13 3.98
C MET A 58 7.48 13.49 3.10
N ILE A 59 7.32 14.50 2.29
CA ILE A 59 8.40 15.12 1.52
C ILE A 59 8.25 16.63 1.69
N ASP A 60 9.30 17.31 2.14
CA ASP A 60 9.32 18.75 2.34
C ASP A 60 8.10 19.25 3.15
N HIS A 61 7.85 18.61 4.30
CA HIS A 61 6.74 18.92 5.22
C HIS A 61 5.33 18.74 4.64
N GLN A 62 5.21 18.07 3.49
CA GLN A 62 3.92 17.80 2.86
C GLN A 62 3.60 16.31 2.85
N VAL A 63 2.32 15.98 3.02
CA VAL A 63 1.83 14.60 2.85
C VAL A 63 1.70 14.33 1.35
N VAL A 64 2.51 13.43 0.84
CA VAL A 64 2.56 13.11 -0.60
C VAL A 64 2.17 11.67 -0.92
N GLY A 65 1.91 10.87 0.10
CA GLY A 65 1.55 9.48 -0.11
C GLY A 65 1.19 8.76 1.18
N THR A 66 0.86 7.49 1.03
CA THR A 66 0.56 6.60 2.15
C THR A 66 1.20 5.24 1.95
N VAL A 67 1.50 4.57 3.06
CA VAL A 67 1.99 3.18 3.11
C VAL A 67 1.20 2.45 4.18
N LEU A 68 0.65 1.30 3.84
CA LEU A 68 -0.03 0.44 4.81
C LEU A 68 0.73 -0.87 4.97
N LEU A 69 1.18 -1.12 6.20
CA LEU A 69 1.91 -2.33 6.59
C LEU A 69 1.14 -3.10 7.65
N CYS A 70 1.26 -4.42 7.61
CA CYS A 70 0.90 -5.30 8.72
C CYS A 70 2.16 -6.00 9.22
N VAL A 71 2.59 -5.68 10.43
CA VAL A 71 3.83 -6.21 11.02
C VAL A 71 3.51 -7.40 11.91
N ASN A 72 4.08 -8.54 11.59
CA ASN A 72 4.00 -9.76 12.38
C ASN A 72 5.40 -10.14 12.90
N LYS A 73 5.44 -11.11 13.82
CA LYS A 73 6.69 -11.55 14.44
C LYS A 73 7.78 -11.96 13.43
N HIS A 74 7.39 -12.63 12.34
CA HIS A 74 8.32 -13.22 11.37
C HIS A 74 8.27 -12.59 9.99
N SER A 75 7.31 -11.71 9.72
CA SER A 75 7.13 -11.11 8.41
C SER A 75 6.40 -9.78 8.49
N THR A 76 6.63 -8.94 7.50
CA THR A 76 5.87 -7.71 7.28
C THR A 76 5.13 -7.82 5.95
N THR A 77 3.85 -7.51 5.94
CA THR A 77 3.06 -7.47 4.71
C THR A 77 2.78 -6.02 4.32
N LEU A 78 3.19 -5.68 3.11
CA LEU A 78 2.86 -4.40 2.49
C LEU A 78 1.55 -4.53 1.73
N TYR A 79 0.55 -3.78 2.16
CA TYR A 79 -0.74 -3.74 1.48
C TYR A 79 -0.80 -2.73 0.35
N HIS A 80 -0.23 -1.54 0.54
CA HIS A 80 -0.11 -0.57 -0.53
C HIS A 80 0.98 0.48 -0.27
N ILE A 81 1.46 1.04 -1.38
CA ILE A 81 2.14 2.34 -1.45
C ILE A 81 1.31 3.19 -2.41
N ALA A 82 0.76 4.28 -1.93
CA ALA A 82 0.02 5.25 -2.75
C ALA A 82 0.77 6.57 -2.78
N LEU A 83 0.94 7.14 -3.97
CA LEU A 83 1.62 8.42 -4.15
C LEU A 83 0.69 9.42 -4.83
N ASP A 84 0.79 10.66 -4.39
CA ASP A 84 0.18 11.79 -5.10
C ASP A 84 0.70 11.82 -6.55
N THR A 85 -0.17 12.21 -7.46
CA THR A 85 0.12 12.21 -8.91
C THR A 85 1.42 12.94 -9.25
N LEU A 86 1.70 14.07 -8.58
CA LEU A 86 2.91 14.86 -8.80
C LEU A 86 4.20 14.13 -8.43
N TYR A 87 4.11 13.10 -7.60
CA TYR A 87 5.27 12.35 -7.09
C TYR A 87 5.41 10.96 -7.72
N ARG A 88 4.54 10.64 -8.68
CA ARG A 88 4.63 9.37 -9.42
C ARG A 88 5.66 9.45 -10.54
N SER A 89 6.15 8.28 -10.94
CA SER A 89 7.13 8.12 -12.01
C SER A 89 8.46 8.85 -11.78
N LEU A 90 8.74 9.26 -10.55
CA LEU A 90 9.98 9.91 -10.13
C LEU A 90 10.91 8.97 -9.35
N GLY A 91 10.54 7.70 -9.18
CA GLY A 91 11.34 6.71 -8.48
C GLY A 91 11.06 6.61 -6.97
N TYR A 92 10.15 7.38 -6.41
CA TYR A 92 9.84 7.33 -4.97
C TYR A 92 9.28 5.97 -4.54
N GLY A 93 8.38 5.38 -5.31
CA GLY A 93 7.83 4.06 -4.99
C GLY A 93 8.91 2.99 -4.87
N SER A 94 9.88 2.99 -5.77
CA SER A 94 11.03 2.07 -5.75
C SER A 94 11.93 2.32 -4.54
N LYS A 95 12.20 3.59 -4.20
CA LYS A 95 13.03 3.96 -3.06
C LYS A 95 12.36 3.58 -1.73
N ILE A 96 11.07 3.82 -1.61
CA ILE A 96 10.29 3.41 -0.43
C ILE A 96 10.30 1.89 -0.28
N LEU A 97 10.09 1.16 -1.37
CA LEU A 97 10.13 -0.31 -1.35
C LEU A 97 11.49 -0.84 -0.92
N GLN A 98 12.58 -0.26 -1.42
CA GLN A 98 13.94 -0.61 -1.00
C GLN A 98 14.17 -0.36 0.48
N ASP A 99 13.69 0.77 1.02
CA ASP A 99 13.78 1.10 2.43
C ASP A 99 13.03 0.07 3.29
N LEU A 100 11.83 -0.30 2.87
CA LEU A 100 11.02 -1.32 3.55
C LEU A 100 11.70 -2.70 3.51
N LEU A 101 12.31 -3.07 2.39
CA LEU A 101 13.08 -4.32 2.28
C LEU A 101 14.28 -4.35 3.23
N ALA A 102 14.98 -3.24 3.36
CA ALA A 102 16.14 -3.14 4.24
C ALA A 102 15.76 -3.24 5.73
N LYS A 103 14.56 -2.79 6.10
CA LYS A 103 14.10 -2.73 7.50
C LYS A 103 13.26 -3.93 7.91
N SER A 104 12.84 -4.77 6.96
CA SER A 104 11.93 -5.89 7.22
C SER A 104 12.66 -7.21 7.16
N ASN A 105 12.39 -8.12 8.10
CA ASN A 105 12.98 -9.45 8.07
C ASN A 105 12.52 -10.26 6.86
N LYS A 106 11.24 -10.17 6.54
CA LYS A 106 10.64 -10.83 5.39
C LYS A 106 9.49 -9.96 4.91
N LEU A 107 9.68 -9.33 3.77
CA LEU A 107 8.63 -8.49 3.19
C LEU A 107 7.78 -9.30 2.22
N ARG A 108 6.49 -9.30 2.46
CA ARG A 108 5.45 -9.79 1.56
C ARG A 108 4.66 -8.61 1.04
N VAL A 109 4.17 -8.72 -0.19
CA VAL A 109 3.24 -7.73 -0.74
C VAL A 109 1.95 -8.42 -1.13
N THR A 110 0.85 -7.71 -0.97
CA THR A 110 -0.48 -8.18 -1.35
C THR A 110 -0.97 -7.31 -2.50
N VAL A 111 -1.31 -7.96 -3.60
CA VAL A 111 -1.80 -7.29 -4.81
C VAL A 111 -3.21 -7.79 -5.10
N PRO A 112 -4.21 -6.91 -5.20
CA PRO A 112 -5.56 -7.32 -5.54
C PRO A 112 -5.60 -8.11 -6.85
N TYR A 113 -6.29 -9.22 -6.82
CA TYR A 113 -6.39 -10.11 -7.98
C TYR A 113 -7.02 -9.36 -9.17
N GLY A 114 -6.35 -9.44 -10.32
CA GLY A 114 -6.75 -8.69 -11.51
C GLY A 114 -5.97 -7.39 -11.74
N HIS A 115 -5.23 -6.89 -10.74
CA HIS A 115 -4.39 -5.70 -10.92
C HIS A 115 -3.03 -6.10 -11.52
N VAL A 116 -3.05 -6.38 -12.82
CA VAL A 116 -1.92 -6.98 -13.54
C VAL A 116 -0.72 -6.03 -13.63
N ASP A 117 -0.95 -4.76 -13.84
CA ASP A 117 0.14 -3.76 -13.94
C ASP A 117 0.91 -3.67 -12.63
N LEU A 118 0.21 -3.66 -11.50
CA LEU A 118 0.84 -3.64 -10.18
C LEU A 118 1.58 -4.96 -9.91
N LEU A 119 0.98 -6.09 -10.29
CA LEU A 119 1.64 -7.40 -10.19
C LEU A 119 2.98 -7.39 -10.93
N HIS A 120 2.98 -6.93 -12.17
CA HIS A 120 4.20 -6.86 -12.98
C HIS A 120 5.23 -5.90 -12.38
N TRP A 121 4.79 -4.79 -11.80
CA TRP A 121 5.70 -3.85 -11.15
C TRP A 121 6.45 -4.51 -10.00
N TYR A 122 5.77 -5.26 -9.14
CA TYR A 122 6.42 -5.99 -8.06
C TYR A 122 7.31 -7.13 -8.58
N GLN A 123 6.87 -7.84 -9.61
CA GLN A 123 7.69 -8.90 -10.21
C GLN A 123 9.01 -8.36 -10.78
N ARG A 124 8.98 -7.19 -11.42
CA ARG A 124 10.21 -6.52 -11.88
C ARG A 124 11.12 -6.09 -10.73
N LYS A 125 10.58 -5.90 -9.53
CA LYS A 125 11.35 -5.57 -8.33
C LYS A 125 11.93 -6.79 -7.61
N GLY A 126 11.70 -8.00 -8.11
CA GLY A 126 12.24 -9.22 -7.55
C GLY A 126 11.26 -10.02 -6.69
N PHE A 127 9.99 -9.65 -6.68
CA PHE A 127 8.95 -10.42 -5.99
C PHE A 127 8.41 -11.55 -6.87
N THR A 128 8.06 -12.65 -6.25
CA THR A 128 7.44 -13.80 -6.92
C THR A 128 6.13 -14.16 -6.24
N ILE A 129 5.17 -14.63 -7.03
CA ILE A 129 3.89 -15.08 -6.50
C ILE A 129 4.11 -16.31 -5.62
N ASP A 130 3.63 -16.22 -4.39
CA ASP A 130 3.69 -17.29 -3.41
C ASP A 130 2.34 -18.01 -3.30
N SER A 131 1.24 -17.23 -3.23
CA SER A 131 -0.10 -17.79 -3.06
C SER A 131 -1.17 -16.81 -3.53
N ILE A 132 -2.40 -17.31 -3.59
CA ILE A 132 -3.61 -16.50 -3.77
C ILE A 132 -4.44 -16.68 -2.51
N ILE A 133 -4.89 -15.57 -1.93
CA ILE A 133 -5.68 -15.57 -0.71
C ILE A 133 -7.02 -14.86 -0.92
N ILE A 134 -7.98 -15.17 -0.04
CA ILE A 134 -9.17 -14.34 0.14
C ILE A 134 -8.76 -13.20 1.07
N SER A 135 -8.99 -11.97 0.66
CA SER A 135 -8.59 -10.79 1.41
C SER A 135 -9.76 -9.84 1.57
N LYS A 136 -10.10 -9.52 2.81
CA LYS A 136 -11.08 -8.47 3.12
C LYS A 136 -10.65 -7.13 2.55
N TYR A 137 -9.37 -6.84 2.56
CA TYR A 137 -8.80 -5.64 1.98
C TYR A 137 -9.05 -5.58 0.47
N ALA A 138 -8.78 -6.67 -0.25
CA ALA A 138 -9.03 -6.75 -1.68
C ALA A 138 -10.53 -6.73 -2.01
N SER A 139 -11.39 -7.25 -1.11
CA SER A 139 -12.83 -7.24 -1.32
C SER A 139 -13.44 -5.83 -1.35
N TYR A 140 -12.77 -4.87 -0.76
CA TYR A 140 -13.20 -3.47 -0.76
C TYR A 140 -12.79 -2.74 -2.03
N TRP A 141 -11.87 -3.27 -2.78
CA TRP A 141 -11.45 -2.68 -4.04
C TRP A 141 -12.45 -3.08 -5.11
N LYS A 142 -13.27 -2.13 -5.50
CA LYS A 142 -14.24 -2.30 -6.57
C LYS A 142 -13.82 -1.45 -7.76
N ASP A 143 -13.06 -2.05 -8.63
CA ASP A 143 -12.79 -1.54 -9.96
C ASP A 143 -13.56 -2.39 -10.95
N GLU A 144 -14.29 -1.78 -11.89
CA GLU A 144 -15.04 -2.47 -12.94
C GLU A 144 -14.16 -3.38 -13.80
N ASN A 145 -12.86 -3.07 -13.87
CA ASN A 145 -11.88 -3.83 -14.64
C ASN A 145 -11.23 -4.96 -13.84
N ILE A 146 -11.52 -5.09 -12.53
CA ILE A 146 -10.94 -6.13 -11.69
C ILE A 146 -11.91 -7.30 -11.57
N ILE A 147 -11.41 -8.46 -12.01
CA ILE A 147 -12.10 -9.74 -11.88
C ILE A 147 -11.79 -10.31 -10.50
N ASN A 148 -12.81 -10.73 -9.76
CA ASN A 148 -12.69 -11.34 -8.42
C ASN A 148 -12.10 -10.40 -7.36
N PRO A 149 -12.79 -9.30 -7.00
CA PRO A 149 -12.27 -8.28 -6.06
C PRO A 149 -12.04 -8.78 -4.63
N GLY A 150 -12.48 -9.98 -4.27
CA GLY A 150 -12.28 -10.57 -2.96
C GLY A 150 -11.00 -11.39 -2.81
N LYS A 151 -10.16 -11.45 -3.84
CA LYS A 151 -8.92 -12.22 -3.84
C LYS A 151 -7.71 -11.33 -4.02
N ALA A 152 -6.56 -11.82 -3.59
CA ALA A 152 -5.29 -11.15 -3.78
C ALA A 152 -4.16 -12.14 -4.02
N TRP A 153 -3.18 -11.74 -4.84
CA TRP A 153 -1.90 -12.43 -4.88
C TRP A 153 -1.07 -12.03 -3.67
N VAL A 154 -0.38 -12.98 -3.09
CA VAL A 154 0.68 -12.73 -2.11
C VAL A 154 2.01 -13.00 -2.79
N LEU A 155 2.88 -12.00 -2.79
CA LEU A 155 4.22 -12.12 -3.36
C LEU A 155 5.26 -12.01 -2.24
N THR A 156 6.36 -12.73 -2.40
CA THR A 156 7.51 -12.64 -1.52
C THR A 156 8.74 -12.23 -2.31
N TYR A 157 9.58 -11.43 -1.66
CA TYR A 157 10.87 -11.07 -2.22
C TYR A 157 11.83 -12.24 -2.08
N LYS A 158 12.43 -12.64 -3.21
CA LYS A 158 13.53 -13.61 -3.18
C LYS A 158 14.83 -12.84 -3.18
N GLU A 159 15.58 -12.94 -2.09
CA GLU A 159 16.95 -12.51 -2.09
C GLU A 159 17.70 -13.24 -3.20
N LYS A 160 18.49 -12.48 -3.98
CA LYS A 160 19.39 -13.12 -4.92
C LYS A 160 20.34 -13.99 -4.11
N SER A 161 20.34 -15.30 -4.37
CA SER A 161 21.36 -16.20 -3.83
C SER A 161 22.74 -15.67 -4.24
N LEU A 162 23.55 -15.42 -3.26
CA LEU A 162 24.96 -15.06 -3.46
C LEU A 162 25.69 -16.17 -4.20
#